data_1533ac6e53dca5d7d15d11a43ec41325
#
_entry.id   1533ac6e53dca5d7d15d11a43ec41325
#
_cell.length_a   1.000
_cell.length_b   1.000
_cell.length_c   1.000
_cell.angle_alpha   90.00
_cell.angle_beta   90.00
_cell.angle_gamma   90.00
#
_symmetry.space_group_name_H-M   'P 1'
#
loop_
_entity.id
_entity.type
_entity.pdbx_description
1 polymer ?
#
loop_
_entity_poly.entity_id
_entity_poly.type
_entity_poly.pdbx_seq_one_letter_code
_entity_poly.pdbx_strand_id
1 'polypeptide(L)'
;FPEGFFAQNRPDDVVTREDYLAARWLAKPANLYDADMPICSAAAFLFTTAERARDMKQKPVYVLGHTSTQPAARSLLHTLEEEEAAAASTGRKLPEAAGITAKDYSFENMYDGYGMFHLIHVEGLGYAGLKQGDGLDFFEYDDISNEGPHPISPSGGNIGSGRTRFWLHIDSIQQLQGRAGARQITGVKPEIGVDGANFPQSFHGLVWGATPD
;
A
#
# COMPACT_ATOMS: atom_id res chain seq x y z
N PHE A 1 -5.44 -10.79 -6.84
CA PHE A 1 -4.92 -9.74 -7.74
C PHE A 1 -4.26 -10.39 -8.95
N PRO A 2 -4.93 -10.45 -10.11
CA PRO A 2 -4.39 -11.13 -11.31
C PRO A 2 -3.13 -10.45 -11.88
N GLU A 3 -2.86 -9.20 -11.52
CA GLU A 3 -1.72 -8.42 -11.98
C GLU A 3 -0.48 -8.59 -11.12
N GLY A 4 -0.59 -9.23 -9.96
CA GLY A 4 0.52 -9.47 -9.05
C GLY A 4 1.62 -10.36 -9.66
N PHE A 5 2.83 -10.24 -9.13
CA PHE A 5 3.99 -11.00 -9.61
C PHE A 5 3.72 -12.51 -9.65
N PHE A 6 3.10 -13.08 -8.62
CA PHE A 6 2.79 -14.51 -8.59
C PHE A 6 1.73 -14.89 -9.60
N ALA A 7 0.68 -14.10 -9.78
CA ALA A 7 -0.33 -14.34 -10.79
C ALA A 7 0.24 -14.29 -12.22
N GLN A 8 1.17 -13.36 -12.49
CA GLN A 8 1.83 -13.26 -13.78
C GLN A 8 2.84 -14.40 -14.04
N ASN A 9 3.52 -14.88 -13.00
CA ASN A 9 4.55 -15.91 -13.13
C ASN A 9 4.04 -17.32 -12.85
N ARG A 10 2.89 -17.45 -12.21
CA ARG A 10 2.20 -18.70 -11.89
C ARG A 10 0.71 -18.58 -12.17
N PRO A 11 0.30 -18.39 -13.43
CA PRO A 11 -1.10 -18.13 -13.78
C PRO A 11 -2.02 -19.31 -13.44
N ASP A 12 -1.47 -20.52 -13.27
CA ASP A 12 -2.23 -21.72 -12.90
C ASP A 12 -2.40 -21.91 -11.38
N ASP A 13 -1.68 -21.11 -10.56
CA ASP A 13 -1.76 -21.15 -9.10
C ASP A 13 -2.86 -20.20 -8.58
N VAL A 14 -4.06 -20.28 -9.13
CA VAL A 14 -5.20 -19.46 -8.68
C VAL A 14 -5.75 -20.07 -7.39
N VAL A 15 -5.64 -19.32 -6.29
CA VAL A 15 -6.22 -19.72 -5.00
C VAL A 15 -7.72 -19.46 -5.02
N THR A 16 -8.51 -20.51 -4.89
CA THR A 16 -9.96 -20.40 -4.75
C THR A 16 -10.35 -20.06 -3.31
N ARG A 17 -11.62 -19.68 -3.10
CA ARG A 17 -12.16 -19.50 -1.74
C ARG A 17 -12.08 -20.79 -0.92
N GLU A 18 -12.32 -21.91 -1.55
CA GLU A 18 -12.24 -23.24 -0.93
C GLU A 18 -10.80 -23.56 -0.49
N ASP A 19 -9.82 -23.27 -1.34
CA ASP A 19 -8.39 -23.44 -1.01
C ASP A 19 -7.99 -22.53 0.16
N TYR A 20 -8.43 -21.28 0.16
CA TYR A 20 -8.19 -20.33 1.25
C TYR A 20 -8.76 -20.83 2.57
N LEU A 21 -10.03 -21.28 2.58
CA LEU A 21 -10.70 -21.78 3.79
C LEU A 21 -10.13 -23.10 4.30
N ALA A 22 -9.57 -23.93 3.41
CA ALA A 22 -8.92 -25.19 3.74
C ALA A 22 -7.45 -25.02 4.15
N ALA A 23 -6.86 -23.84 3.97
CA ALA A 23 -5.46 -23.59 4.24
C ALA A 23 -5.12 -23.75 5.74
N ARG A 24 -3.90 -24.18 6.02
CA ARG A 24 -3.43 -24.33 7.40
C ARG A 24 -3.37 -22.99 8.12
N TRP A 25 -3.73 -22.97 9.37
CA TRP A 25 -3.58 -21.82 10.24
C TRP A 25 -2.10 -21.56 10.56
N LEU A 26 -1.72 -20.29 10.47
CA LEU A 26 -0.46 -19.78 11.05
C LEU A 26 -0.70 -19.42 12.52
N ALA A 27 -1.72 -18.62 12.79
CA ALA A 27 -2.25 -18.28 14.10
C ALA A 27 -3.70 -17.87 13.92
N LYS A 28 -4.67 -18.59 14.48
CA LYS A 28 -6.10 -18.28 14.27
C LYS A 28 -6.44 -16.82 14.62
N PRO A 29 -7.15 -16.09 13.74
CA PRO A 29 -7.81 -16.53 12.51
C PRO A 29 -6.94 -16.45 11.25
N ALA A 30 -5.65 -16.07 11.32
CA ALA A 30 -4.78 -15.93 10.16
C ALA A 30 -4.32 -17.30 9.62
N ASN A 31 -4.51 -17.54 8.34
CA ASN A 31 -4.04 -18.73 7.63
C ASN A 31 -2.81 -18.46 6.76
N LEU A 32 -2.37 -19.44 5.99
CA LEU A 32 -1.17 -19.38 5.17
C LEU A 32 -1.22 -18.24 4.14
N TYR A 33 -2.38 -17.95 3.57
CA TYR A 33 -2.59 -16.94 2.53
C TYR A 33 -2.78 -15.53 3.07
N ASP A 34 -2.90 -15.37 4.39
CA ASP A 34 -2.95 -14.06 5.05
C ASP A 34 -1.56 -13.46 5.30
N ALA A 35 -0.50 -14.17 4.96
CA ALA A 35 0.86 -13.73 5.19
C ALA A 35 1.69 -13.75 3.89
N ASP A 36 2.50 -12.72 3.71
CA ASP A 36 3.41 -12.61 2.58
C ASP A 36 4.54 -13.66 2.62
N MET A 37 5.03 -14.03 1.44
CA MET A 37 6.15 -14.96 1.30
C MET A 37 7.48 -14.21 1.30
N PRO A 38 8.46 -14.58 2.16
CA PRO A 38 9.80 -14.01 2.09
C PRO A 38 10.47 -14.30 0.74
N ILE A 39 11.00 -13.26 0.11
CA ILE A 39 11.77 -13.37 -1.14
C ILE A 39 13.07 -12.56 -1.03
N CYS A 40 14.03 -12.86 -1.90
CA CYS A 40 15.24 -12.07 -2.07
C CYS A 40 15.06 -11.12 -3.23
N SER A 41 15.30 -9.84 -2.99
CA SER A 41 15.16 -8.79 -4.00
C SER A 41 16.07 -7.61 -3.69
N ALA A 42 16.31 -6.76 -4.68
CA ALA A 42 17.07 -5.53 -4.53
C ALA A 42 16.46 -4.41 -5.38
N ALA A 43 16.54 -3.18 -4.90
CA ALA A 43 16.12 -1.99 -5.61
C ALA A 43 17.13 -0.86 -5.44
N ALA A 44 17.17 0.06 -6.40
CA ALA A 44 17.94 1.29 -6.31
C ALA A 44 17.02 2.48 -6.59
N PHE A 45 17.06 3.48 -5.71
CA PHE A 45 16.33 4.73 -5.85
C PHE A 45 17.32 5.86 -6.04
N LEU A 46 17.07 6.72 -7.03
CA LEU A 46 17.85 7.93 -7.24
C LEU A 46 17.05 9.14 -6.76
N PHE A 47 17.51 9.75 -5.68
CA PHE A 47 16.95 10.98 -5.16
C PHE A 47 17.79 12.18 -5.62
N THR A 48 17.11 13.25 -6.03
CA THR A 48 17.73 14.50 -6.45
C THR A 48 16.78 15.66 -6.21
N THR A 49 17.24 16.91 -6.47
CA THR A 49 16.35 18.08 -6.39
C THR A 49 15.36 18.08 -7.55
N ALA A 50 14.18 18.71 -7.35
CA ALA A 50 13.17 18.87 -8.40
C ALA A 50 13.73 19.58 -9.64
N GLU A 51 14.65 20.54 -9.46
CA GLU A 51 15.31 21.25 -10.55
C GLU A 51 16.11 20.28 -11.44
N ARG A 52 16.98 19.46 -10.84
CA ARG A 52 17.77 18.47 -11.59
C ARG A 52 16.92 17.36 -12.19
N ALA A 53 15.86 16.97 -11.50
CA ALA A 53 14.97 15.89 -11.95
C ALA A 53 14.28 16.23 -13.28
N ARG A 54 13.99 17.53 -13.53
CA ARG A 54 13.33 17.97 -14.79
C ARG A 54 14.17 17.69 -16.03
N ASP A 55 15.48 17.70 -15.90
CA ASP A 55 16.42 17.46 -17.01
C ASP A 55 16.76 15.99 -17.20
N MET A 56 16.20 15.10 -16.36
CA MET A 56 16.47 13.67 -16.44
C MET A 56 15.57 12.98 -17.46
N LYS A 57 16.06 11.86 -18.01
CA LYS A 57 15.33 11.06 -19.01
C LYS A 57 13.99 10.53 -18.51
N GLN A 58 13.91 10.19 -17.23
CA GLN A 58 12.69 9.64 -16.62
C GLN A 58 11.83 10.78 -16.09
N LYS A 59 10.51 10.65 -16.25
CA LYS A 59 9.56 11.54 -15.60
C LYS A 59 9.81 11.51 -14.08
N PRO A 60 10.05 12.64 -13.44
CA PRO A 60 10.25 12.67 -12.00
C PRO A 60 8.94 12.32 -11.27
N VAL A 61 9.11 11.78 -10.06
CA VAL A 61 8.05 11.63 -9.07
C VAL A 61 8.52 12.32 -7.80
N TYR A 62 7.63 13.01 -7.13
CA TYR A 62 7.97 13.90 -6.02
C TYR A 62 7.53 13.28 -4.70
N VAL A 63 8.38 13.37 -3.68
CA VAL A 63 7.97 13.11 -2.30
C VAL A 63 7.31 14.38 -1.79
N LEU A 64 5.98 14.37 -1.65
CA LEU A 64 5.20 15.50 -1.17
C LEU A 64 5.19 15.56 0.35
N GLY A 65 5.17 14.42 1.01
CA GLY A 65 5.16 14.34 2.47
C GLY A 65 5.59 12.98 2.99
N HIS A 66 6.03 12.96 4.22
CA HIS A 66 6.33 11.73 4.94
C HIS A 66 6.02 11.87 6.42
N THR A 67 5.74 10.75 7.07
CA THR A 67 5.59 10.71 8.52
C THR A 67 6.00 9.36 9.08
N SER A 68 6.26 9.36 10.37
CA SER A 68 6.47 8.15 11.16
C SER A 68 5.75 8.32 12.50
N THR A 69 4.97 7.33 12.86
CA THR A 69 4.30 7.26 14.15
C THR A 69 4.72 5.98 14.85
N GLN A 70 5.01 6.08 16.14
CA GLN A 70 5.34 4.93 16.97
C GLN A 70 4.20 4.70 17.97
N PRO A 71 3.76 3.44 18.15
CA PRO A 71 2.89 3.09 19.27
C PRO A 71 3.54 3.46 20.61
N ALA A 72 2.72 3.72 21.64
CA ALA A 72 3.21 4.07 22.97
C ALA A 72 4.08 2.96 23.55
N ALA A 73 3.70 1.70 23.36
CA ALA A 73 4.52 0.55 23.67
C ALA A 73 5.41 0.18 22.48
N ARG A 74 6.69 0.44 22.57
CA ARG A 74 7.70 0.02 21.57
C ARG A 74 7.97 -1.49 21.67
N SER A 75 6.94 -2.30 21.64
CA SER A 75 7.00 -3.75 21.80
C SER A 75 6.35 -4.42 20.61
N LEU A 76 6.77 -5.64 20.29
CA LEU A 76 6.04 -6.54 19.40
C LEU A 76 4.67 -6.96 19.98
N LEU A 77 4.45 -6.68 21.27
CA LEU A 77 3.25 -7.04 22.00
C LEU A 77 2.49 -5.75 22.35
N HIS A 78 1.95 -5.06 21.36
CA HIS A 78 0.99 -3.98 21.53
C HIS A 78 -0.43 -4.46 21.21
N THR A 79 -1.40 -3.68 21.65
CA THR A 79 -2.81 -4.01 21.43
C THR A 79 -3.25 -3.58 20.03
N LEU A 80 -4.39 -4.10 19.58
CA LEU A 80 -4.99 -3.70 18.31
C LEU A 80 -5.39 -2.22 18.34
N GLU A 81 -5.85 -1.72 19.48
CA GLU A 81 -6.20 -0.31 19.67
C GLU A 81 -4.98 0.63 19.55
N GLU A 82 -3.81 0.19 20.01
CA GLU A 82 -2.55 0.93 19.83
C GLU A 82 -2.15 0.98 18.36
N GLU A 83 -2.38 -0.09 17.62
CA GLU A 83 -2.16 -0.18 16.17
C GLU A 83 -3.08 0.76 15.41
N GLU A 84 -4.38 0.71 15.68
CA GLU A 84 -5.38 1.61 15.10
C GLU A 84 -5.07 3.07 15.41
N ALA A 85 -4.68 3.38 16.65
CA ALA A 85 -4.31 4.74 17.04
C ALA A 85 -3.07 5.24 16.28
N ALA A 86 -2.08 4.37 16.03
CA ALA A 86 -0.89 4.71 15.26
C ALA A 86 -1.24 4.93 13.78
N ALA A 87 -2.07 4.09 13.19
CA ALA A 87 -2.58 4.23 11.83
C ALA A 87 -3.35 5.55 11.66
N ALA A 88 -4.30 5.83 12.55
CA ALA A 88 -5.07 7.06 12.55
C ALA A 88 -4.21 8.32 12.76
N SER A 89 -3.16 8.23 13.59
CA SER A 89 -2.20 9.33 13.75
C SER A 89 -1.41 9.61 12.48
N THR A 90 -0.99 8.56 11.78
CA THR A 90 -0.32 8.68 10.47
C THR A 90 -1.25 9.26 9.44
N GLY A 91 -2.51 8.80 9.37
CA GLY A 91 -3.53 9.30 8.44
C GLY A 91 -3.88 10.77 8.63
N ARG A 92 -3.71 11.31 9.83
CA ARG A 92 -3.85 12.77 10.06
C ARG A 92 -2.60 13.55 9.64
N LYS A 93 -1.42 13.07 10.04
CA LYS A 93 -0.15 13.79 9.85
C LYS A 93 0.35 13.75 8.42
N LEU A 94 0.09 12.66 7.71
CA LEU A 94 0.65 12.43 6.38
C LEU A 94 0.08 13.39 5.32
N PRO A 95 -1.26 13.55 5.20
CA PRO A 95 -1.82 14.58 4.33
C PRO A 95 -1.40 16.00 4.73
N GLU A 96 -1.34 16.30 6.05
CA GLU A 96 -0.88 17.60 6.55
C GLU A 96 0.56 17.88 6.11
N ALA A 97 1.46 16.90 6.23
CA ALA A 97 2.85 17.04 5.79
C ALA A 97 2.99 17.24 4.27
N ALA A 98 2.04 16.73 3.49
CA ALA A 98 1.99 16.89 2.04
C ALA A 98 1.20 18.12 1.57
N GLY A 99 0.52 18.83 2.45
CA GLY A 99 -0.34 19.97 2.11
C GLY A 99 -1.63 19.58 1.37
N ILE A 100 -2.13 18.38 1.57
CA ILE A 100 -3.31 17.80 0.90
C ILE A 100 -4.33 17.28 1.92
N THR A 101 -5.37 16.64 1.43
CA THR A 101 -6.32 15.86 2.25
C THR A 101 -6.32 14.39 1.84
N ALA A 102 -6.87 13.51 2.68
CA ALA A 102 -6.98 12.08 2.34
C ALA A 102 -7.84 11.80 1.09
N LYS A 103 -8.69 12.75 0.69
CA LYS A 103 -9.52 12.65 -0.53
C LYS A 103 -8.73 12.83 -1.83
N ASP A 104 -7.53 13.38 -1.72
CA ASP A 104 -6.67 13.65 -2.88
C ASP A 104 -5.84 12.42 -3.28
N TYR A 105 -5.83 11.35 -2.47
CA TYR A 105 -5.18 10.10 -2.82
C TYR A 105 -5.88 9.43 -4.02
N SER A 106 -5.14 9.27 -5.12
CA SER A 106 -5.62 8.57 -6.31
C SER A 106 -5.54 7.06 -6.17
N PHE A 107 -4.61 6.57 -5.36
CA PHE A 107 -4.43 5.15 -5.06
C PHE A 107 -3.67 4.96 -3.76
N GLU A 108 -3.81 3.76 -3.21
CA GLU A 108 -3.16 3.32 -1.98
C GLU A 108 -2.25 2.12 -2.29
N ASN A 109 -1.09 2.06 -1.64
CA ASN A 109 -0.11 1.00 -1.78
C ASN A 109 0.62 0.73 -0.46
N MET A 110 -0.16 0.61 0.63
CA MET A 110 0.37 0.32 1.95
C MET A 110 0.78 -1.15 2.07
N TYR A 111 1.64 -1.43 3.02
CA TYR A 111 2.13 -2.77 3.30
C TYR A 111 0.99 -3.70 3.76
N ASP A 112 0.79 -4.77 3.04
CA ASP A 112 -0.24 -5.80 3.23
C ASP A 112 0.33 -7.16 3.66
N GLY A 113 1.55 -7.21 4.19
CA GLY A 113 2.24 -8.46 4.54
C GLY A 113 1.51 -9.37 5.53
N TYR A 114 0.46 -8.85 6.15
CA TYR A 114 -0.59 -9.60 6.83
C TYR A 114 -1.93 -8.94 6.47
N GLY A 115 -2.80 -9.65 5.76
CA GLY A 115 -4.04 -9.11 5.20
C GLY A 115 -4.93 -8.35 6.20
N MET A 116 -5.00 -8.83 7.44
CA MET A 116 -5.77 -8.17 8.52
C MET A 116 -5.27 -6.76 8.84
N PHE A 117 -3.96 -6.50 8.75
CA PHE A 117 -3.42 -5.18 9.02
C PHE A 117 -3.70 -4.17 7.92
N HIS A 118 -3.92 -4.65 6.69
CA HIS A 118 -4.27 -3.76 5.59
C HIS A 118 -5.59 -3.02 5.82
N LEU A 119 -6.57 -3.68 6.46
CA LEU A 119 -7.82 -3.03 6.89
C LEU A 119 -7.54 -1.81 7.77
N ILE A 120 -6.70 -1.99 8.78
CA ILE A 120 -6.33 -0.92 9.73
C ILE A 120 -5.60 0.22 8.99
N HIS A 121 -4.78 -0.11 7.99
CA HIS A 121 -4.05 0.89 7.21
C HIS A 121 -5.00 1.79 6.42
N VAL A 122 -5.91 1.22 5.62
CA VAL A 122 -6.81 2.00 4.76
C VAL A 122 -7.80 2.82 5.57
N GLU A 123 -8.33 2.26 6.66
CA GLU A 123 -9.18 2.97 7.61
C GLU A 123 -8.43 4.12 8.29
N GLY A 124 -7.23 3.83 8.80
CA GLY A 124 -6.39 4.81 9.48
C GLY A 124 -5.98 5.97 8.58
N LEU A 125 -5.70 5.71 7.30
CA LEU A 125 -5.41 6.75 6.30
C LEU A 125 -6.65 7.57 5.94
N GLY A 126 -7.84 7.07 6.16
CA GLY A 126 -9.09 7.66 5.64
C GLY A 126 -9.18 7.57 4.13
N TYR A 127 -8.51 6.57 3.51
CA TYR A 127 -8.56 6.33 2.07
C TYR A 127 -10.00 6.15 1.60
N ALA A 128 -10.36 6.70 0.44
CA ALA A 128 -11.73 6.70 -0.07
C ALA A 128 -12.80 7.26 0.91
N GLY A 129 -12.38 7.96 1.97
CA GLY A 129 -13.28 8.47 3.01
C GLY A 129 -13.61 7.50 4.12
N LEU A 130 -12.93 6.36 4.17
CA LEU A 130 -13.12 5.30 5.17
C LEU A 130 -12.89 5.78 6.60
N LYS A 131 -13.62 5.18 7.50
CA LYS A 131 -13.48 5.34 8.95
C LYS A 131 -13.24 3.99 9.58
N GLN A 132 -12.85 3.99 10.83
CA GLN A 132 -12.71 2.76 11.61
C GLN A 132 -13.99 1.91 11.56
N GLY A 133 -13.87 0.67 11.14
CA GLY A 133 -14.94 -0.31 10.99
C GLY A 133 -15.54 -0.41 9.59
N ASP A 134 -15.18 0.46 8.65
CA ASP A 134 -15.72 0.45 7.28
C ASP A 134 -14.95 -0.52 6.35
N GLY A 135 -13.73 -0.92 6.73
CA GLY A 135 -12.81 -1.60 5.85
C GLY A 135 -13.30 -2.95 5.33
N LEU A 136 -13.99 -3.74 6.14
CA LEU A 136 -14.51 -5.05 5.69
C LEU A 136 -15.52 -4.88 4.55
N ASP A 137 -16.49 -3.99 4.71
CA ASP A 137 -17.50 -3.72 3.70
C ASP A 137 -16.86 -3.12 2.43
N PHE A 138 -15.87 -2.25 2.61
CA PHE A 138 -15.12 -1.66 1.51
C PHE A 138 -14.39 -2.72 0.68
N PHE A 139 -13.67 -3.64 1.30
CA PHE A 139 -12.96 -4.71 0.59
C PHE A 139 -13.92 -5.74 -0.04
N GLU A 140 -15.14 -5.88 0.48
CA GLU A 140 -16.13 -6.83 -0.04
C GLU A 140 -16.95 -6.24 -1.20
N TYR A 141 -17.28 -4.95 -1.15
CA TYR A 141 -18.30 -4.37 -2.04
C TYR A 141 -17.77 -3.26 -2.96
N ASP A 142 -16.59 -2.66 -2.67
CA ASP A 142 -16.05 -1.60 -3.51
C ASP A 142 -15.17 -2.17 -4.64
N ASP A 143 -15.05 -1.44 -5.74
CA ASP A 143 -14.13 -1.81 -6.81
C ASP A 143 -12.74 -1.20 -6.55
N ILE A 144 -11.89 -2.03 -5.95
CA ILE A 144 -10.51 -1.71 -5.59
C ILE A 144 -9.50 -2.14 -6.66
N SER A 145 -9.98 -2.54 -7.84
CA SER A 145 -9.13 -2.95 -8.95
C SER A 145 -8.39 -1.75 -9.60
N ASN A 146 -7.46 -2.04 -10.49
CA ASN A 146 -6.76 -1.00 -11.26
C ASN A 146 -7.68 -0.24 -12.21
N GLU A 147 -8.84 -0.80 -12.55
CA GLU A 147 -9.90 -0.21 -13.38
C GLU A 147 -10.96 0.49 -12.54
N GLY A 148 -10.97 0.26 -11.23
CA GLY A 148 -11.96 0.81 -10.29
C GLY A 148 -11.64 2.24 -9.84
N PRO A 149 -12.59 2.84 -9.09
CA PRO A 149 -12.44 4.20 -8.57
C PRO A 149 -11.48 4.31 -7.37
N HIS A 150 -11.20 3.20 -6.68
CA HIS A 150 -10.41 3.20 -5.46
C HIS A 150 -9.28 2.15 -5.51
N PRO A 151 -8.29 2.28 -6.42
CA PRO A 151 -7.24 1.27 -6.58
C PRO A 151 -6.42 1.05 -5.30
N ILE A 152 -6.30 -0.21 -4.90
CA ILE A 152 -5.50 -0.65 -3.76
C ILE A 152 -4.44 -1.64 -4.22
N SER A 153 -3.20 -1.46 -3.76
CA SER A 153 -2.09 -2.36 -4.04
C SER A 153 -2.01 -2.79 -5.51
N PRO A 154 -1.82 -1.86 -6.47
CA PRO A 154 -1.95 -2.11 -7.91
C PRO A 154 -1.13 -3.27 -8.46
N SER A 155 -0.03 -3.60 -7.79
CA SER A 155 0.85 -4.74 -8.15
C SER A 155 0.51 -6.04 -7.41
N GLY A 156 -0.60 -6.08 -6.66
CA GLY A 156 -0.99 -7.19 -5.80
C GLY A 156 -0.34 -7.19 -4.42
N GLY A 157 0.29 -6.08 -4.03
CA GLY A 157 0.91 -5.91 -2.72
C GLY A 157 2.04 -6.90 -2.41
N ASN A 158 2.38 -7.08 -1.14
CA ASN A 158 3.36 -8.08 -0.71
C ASN A 158 2.77 -9.50 -0.66
N ILE A 159 1.48 -9.63 -0.40
CA ILE A 159 0.80 -10.94 -0.46
C ILE A 159 0.89 -11.50 -1.89
N GLY A 160 0.63 -10.68 -2.91
CA GLY A 160 0.68 -11.10 -4.31
C GLY A 160 2.08 -11.10 -4.93
N SER A 161 3.05 -10.37 -4.37
CA SER A 161 4.37 -10.17 -4.99
C SER A 161 5.55 -10.67 -4.15
N GLY A 162 5.32 -11.02 -2.89
CA GLY A 162 6.34 -11.41 -1.92
C GLY A 162 6.89 -10.25 -1.08
N ARG A 163 7.43 -10.59 0.07
CA ARG A 163 7.93 -9.64 1.08
C ARG A 163 9.17 -8.89 0.64
N THR A 164 8.99 -7.77 -0.06
CA THR A 164 10.10 -6.88 -0.47
C THR A 164 10.17 -5.61 0.35
N ARG A 165 9.04 -5.13 0.89
CA ARG A 165 8.85 -3.86 1.61
C ARG A 165 9.12 -2.60 0.80
N PHE A 166 10.04 -2.60 -0.15
CA PHE A 166 10.33 -1.49 -1.05
C PHE A 166 9.60 -1.57 -2.39
N TRP A 167 8.99 -2.71 -2.73
CA TRP A 167 8.25 -2.87 -3.98
C TRP A 167 7.08 -1.91 -4.08
N LEU A 168 6.42 -1.62 -2.97
CA LEU A 168 5.34 -0.64 -2.86
C LEU A 168 5.78 0.72 -3.41
N HIS A 169 6.95 1.22 -2.98
CA HIS A 169 7.50 2.49 -3.45
C HIS A 169 7.84 2.45 -4.95
N ILE A 170 8.39 1.33 -5.45
CA ILE A 170 8.68 1.17 -6.87
C ILE A 170 7.39 1.21 -7.68
N ASP A 171 6.37 0.48 -7.24
CA ASP A 171 5.09 0.45 -7.92
C ASP A 171 4.41 1.82 -7.89
N SER A 172 4.35 2.50 -6.75
CA SER A 172 3.84 3.86 -6.64
C SER A 172 4.53 4.82 -7.63
N ILE A 173 5.86 4.76 -7.72
CA ILE A 173 6.63 5.57 -8.66
C ILE A 173 6.28 5.21 -10.11
N GLN A 174 6.18 3.92 -10.45
CA GLN A 174 5.85 3.46 -11.80
C GLN A 174 4.43 3.86 -12.21
N GLN A 175 3.45 3.79 -11.30
CA GLN A 175 2.07 4.25 -11.52
C GLN A 175 2.04 5.74 -11.89
N LEU A 176 2.70 6.58 -11.09
CA LEU A 176 2.76 8.03 -11.32
C LEU A 176 3.56 8.42 -12.57
N GLN A 177 4.51 7.58 -12.99
CA GLN A 177 5.25 7.76 -14.24
C GLN A 177 4.48 7.29 -15.48
N GLY A 178 3.40 6.52 -15.34
CA GLY A 178 2.71 5.85 -16.44
C GLY A 178 3.53 4.69 -17.03
N ARG A 179 4.31 3.99 -16.22
CA ARG A 179 5.24 2.94 -16.61
C ARG A 179 4.98 1.58 -15.94
N ALA A 180 3.85 1.42 -15.30
CA ALA A 180 3.52 0.18 -14.61
C ALA A 180 3.14 -0.98 -15.58
N GLY A 181 3.04 -0.73 -16.89
CA GLY A 181 2.72 -1.76 -17.89
C GLY A 181 1.31 -2.29 -17.71
N ALA A 182 1.16 -3.62 -17.67
CA ALA A 182 -0.14 -4.27 -17.45
C ALA A 182 -0.76 -3.99 -16.09
N ARG A 183 0.02 -3.49 -15.13
CA ARG A 183 -0.44 -3.12 -13.79
C ARG A 183 -0.86 -1.66 -13.68
N GLN A 184 -0.82 -0.91 -14.78
CA GLN A 184 -1.14 0.51 -14.78
C GLN A 184 -2.58 0.73 -14.34
N ILE A 185 -2.78 1.60 -13.37
CA ILE A 185 -4.10 2.08 -12.98
C ILE A 185 -4.73 2.81 -14.15
N THR A 186 -5.98 2.48 -14.48
CA THR A 186 -6.75 3.03 -15.60
C THR A 186 -8.10 3.60 -15.17
N GLY A 187 -8.65 3.17 -14.03
CA GLY A 187 -9.94 3.65 -13.53
C GLY A 187 -9.91 5.09 -13.05
N VAL A 188 -8.76 5.53 -12.55
CA VAL A 188 -8.49 6.92 -12.16
C VAL A 188 -7.17 7.37 -12.72
N LYS A 189 -6.94 8.69 -12.82
CA LYS A 189 -5.64 9.22 -13.19
C LYS A 189 -4.71 9.19 -11.96
N PRO A 190 -3.58 8.47 -11.97
CA PRO A 190 -2.64 8.49 -10.86
C PRO A 190 -1.94 9.86 -10.76
N GLU A 191 -2.31 10.65 -9.77
CA GLU A 191 -1.74 11.98 -9.50
C GLU A 191 -1.05 12.02 -8.15
N ILE A 192 -1.67 11.42 -7.13
CA ILE A 192 -1.14 11.34 -5.78
C ILE A 192 -1.30 9.91 -5.28
N GLY A 193 -0.18 9.26 -4.94
CA GLY A 193 -0.15 7.95 -4.34
C GLY A 193 0.26 8.02 -2.88
N VAL A 194 -0.29 7.13 -2.06
CA VAL A 194 0.14 6.93 -0.69
C VAL A 194 0.67 5.52 -0.52
N ASP A 195 1.83 5.40 0.09
CA ASP A 195 2.40 4.10 0.46
C ASP A 195 3.10 4.14 1.82
N GLY A 196 3.49 2.99 2.29
CA GLY A 196 4.18 2.88 3.56
C GLY A 196 4.14 1.48 4.14
N ALA A 197 4.63 1.37 5.35
CA ALA A 197 4.65 0.11 6.06
C ALA A 197 4.27 0.32 7.52
N ASN A 198 3.45 -0.56 8.03
CA ASN A 198 3.23 -0.72 9.44
C ASN A 198 3.99 -1.93 9.97
N PHE A 199 4.73 -1.69 10.99
CA PHE A 199 5.36 -2.73 11.81
C PHE A 199 4.94 -2.53 13.25
N PRO A 200 4.98 -3.58 14.07
CA PRO A 200 4.60 -3.48 15.47
C PRO A 200 5.31 -2.35 16.26
N GLN A 201 6.45 -1.87 15.76
CA GLN A 201 7.22 -0.81 16.42
C GLN A 201 7.00 0.58 15.83
N SER A 202 6.44 0.68 14.61
CA SER A 202 6.31 1.98 13.95
C SER A 202 5.43 1.92 12.70
N PHE A 203 4.71 2.99 12.47
CA PHE A 203 3.92 3.21 11.27
C PHE A 203 4.59 4.30 10.42
N HIS A 204 4.95 3.99 9.20
CA HIS A 204 5.62 4.91 8.28
C HIS A 204 4.77 5.11 7.03
N GLY A 205 4.69 6.35 6.54
CA GLY A 205 4.01 6.66 5.30
C GLY A 205 4.76 7.70 4.47
N LEU A 206 4.58 7.58 3.15
CA LEU A 206 5.05 8.50 2.13
C LEU A 206 3.89 8.92 1.25
N VAL A 207 3.86 10.17 0.86
CA VAL A 207 2.98 10.68 -0.19
C VAL A 207 3.83 11.02 -1.41
N TRP A 208 3.46 10.45 -2.52
CA TRP A 208 4.10 10.62 -3.82
C TRP A 208 3.20 11.43 -4.74
N GLY A 209 3.77 12.40 -5.47
CA GLY A 209 3.05 13.19 -6.46
C GLY A 209 3.62 13.06 -7.85
N ALA A 210 2.75 13.12 -8.85
CA ALA A 210 3.13 13.25 -10.26
C ALA A 210 3.65 14.66 -10.59
N THR A 211 3.33 15.65 -9.73
CA THR A 211 3.78 17.05 -9.77
C THR A 211 4.34 17.43 -8.40
N PRO A 212 5.14 18.52 -8.29
CA PRO A 212 5.71 18.96 -7.02
C PRO A 212 4.72 19.70 -6.10
N ASP A 213 3.53 20.00 -6.62
CA ASP A 213 2.48 20.80 -5.97
C ASP A 213 1.20 20.00 -5.89
#